data_3df674a3e487a2bfdb109b09bdca4ac6
#
_entry.id   3df674a3e487a2bfdb109b09bdca4ac6
#
_cell.length_a   1.000
_cell.length_b   1.000
_cell.length_c   1.000
_cell.angle_alpha   90.00
_cell.angle_beta   90.00
_cell.angle_gamma   90.00
#
_symmetry.space_group_name_H-M   'P 1'
#
loop_
_entity.id
_entity.type
_entity.pdbx_description
1 polymer ?
#
loop_
_entity_poly.entity_id
_entity_poly.type
_entity_poly.pdbx_seq_one_letter_code
_entity_poly.pdbx_strand_id
1 'polypeptide(L)'
;STAALLLLPDETILAYHLRDFVSMLDHSIPKRTFQAIQEKMERKVLCIPSNHERIRLAHGLNVGFSSANAAGVHLILLADYLDLKGIAFGTPIDNTWLKSGRTFRDFSQSHYWKYWEGQFSKAGLSYVLPINHISEAGAMEICKQSVLSESVNSCLRGVDGKWCGKCWKCFHKNGPLGRKIDPHSKEITTFLSAKPLRTAQHALWALQKQNLQYLAPQFNSHF
;
A
#
# COMPACT_ATOMS: atom_id res chain seq x y z
N SER A 1 0.78 -2.23 -4.08
CA SER A 1 -0.12 -3.16 -4.76
C SER A 1 -0.30 -2.88 -6.24
N THR A 2 -0.65 -1.67 -6.70
CA THR A 2 -0.79 -1.39 -8.14
C THR A 2 0.53 -1.60 -8.90
N ALA A 3 1.66 -1.14 -8.38
CA ALA A 3 2.96 -1.42 -9.00
C ALA A 3 3.26 -2.92 -9.08
N ALA A 4 2.92 -3.71 -8.06
CA ALA A 4 3.06 -5.16 -8.11
C ALA A 4 2.18 -5.79 -9.22
N LEU A 5 0.93 -5.34 -9.34
CA LEU A 5 0.02 -5.76 -10.42
C LEU A 5 0.64 -5.54 -11.80
N LEU A 6 1.28 -4.39 -12.02
CA LEU A 6 1.87 -4.01 -13.31
C LEU A 6 3.15 -4.81 -13.66
N LEU A 7 3.72 -5.51 -12.70
CA LEU A 7 4.96 -6.30 -12.85
C LEU A 7 4.70 -7.82 -12.80
N LEU A 8 3.49 -8.22 -12.46
CA LEU A 8 3.10 -9.64 -12.42
C LEU A 8 2.51 -10.07 -13.77
N PRO A 9 2.64 -11.36 -14.12
CA PRO A 9 2.03 -11.92 -15.33
C PRO A 9 0.53 -11.65 -15.41
N ASP A 10 0.00 -11.53 -16.62
CA ASP A 10 -1.41 -11.18 -16.85
C ASP A 10 -2.38 -12.24 -16.36
N GLU A 11 -1.98 -13.51 -16.33
CA GLU A 11 -2.74 -14.62 -15.78
C GLU A 11 -2.85 -14.60 -14.24
N THR A 12 -2.13 -13.71 -13.56
CA THR A 12 -2.20 -13.58 -12.10
C THR A 12 -3.60 -13.18 -11.65
N ILE A 13 -4.22 -13.97 -10.77
CA ILE A 13 -5.51 -13.65 -10.16
C ILE A 13 -5.37 -12.40 -9.28
N LEU A 14 -6.16 -11.38 -9.58
CA LEU A 14 -6.23 -10.17 -8.77
C LEU A 14 -7.30 -10.32 -7.72
N ALA A 15 -6.94 -10.18 -6.45
CA ALA A 15 -7.89 -10.29 -5.35
C ALA A 15 -7.89 -9.03 -4.48
N TYR A 16 -9.08 -8.66 -4.05
CA TYR A 16 -9.30 -7.57 -3.11
C TYR A 16 -10.11 -8.06 -1.91
N HIS A 17 -9.59 -7.79 -0.73
CA HIS A 17 -10.29 -8.04 0.52
C HIS A 17 -11.42 -7.01 0.68
N LEU A 18 -12.64 -7.41 0.34
CA LEU A 18 -13.82 -6.55 0.48
C LEU A 18 -14.22 -6.48 1.94
N ARG A 19 -13.90 -5.37 2.55
CA ARG A 19 -14.19 -5.09 3.96
C ARG A 19 -15.67 -4.76 4.10
N ASP A 20 -16.38 -5.47 4.97
CA ASP A 20 -17.81 -5.26 5.22
C ASP A 20 -18.10 -4.16 6.24
N PHE A 21 -17.04 -3.57 6.79
CA PHE A 21 -17.16 -2.56 7.81
C PHE A 21 -17.61 -1.22 7.23
N VAL A 22 -18.75 -0.74 7.72
CA VAL A 22 -19.22 0.64 7.47
C VAL A 22 -18.36 1.57 8.32
N SER A 23 -17.24 1.99 7.79
CA SER A 23 -16.32 2.91 8.43
C SER A 23 -16.43 4.30 7.79
N MET A 24 -15.75 5.29 8.38
CA MET A 24 -15.54 6.60 7.74
C MET A 24 -14.62 6.54 6.51
N LEU A 25 -14.30 5.34 6.02
CA LEU A 25 -13.44 5.12 4.85
C LEU A 25 -14.27 5.05 3.58
N ASP A 26 -13.87 5.81 2.58
CA ASP A 26 -14.54 5.80 1.28
C ASP A 26 -14.08 4.59 0.43
N HIS A 27 -14.89 3.56 0.37
CA HIS A 27 -14.64 2.35 -0.42
C HIS A 27 -14.97 2.50 -1.90
N SER A 28 -15.52 3.63 -2.36
CA SER A 28 -15.74 3.90 -3.78
C SER A 28 -14.41 4.09 -4.53
N ILE A 29 -13.38 4.55 -3.83
CA ILE A 29 -12.04 4.77 -4.41
C ILE A 29 -11.41 3.46 -4.93
N PRO A 30 -11.30 2.37 -4.12
CA PRO A 30 -10.85 1.08 -4.65
C PRO A 30 -11.71 0.57 -5.81
N LYS A 31 -13.02 0.72 -5.76
CA LYS A 31 -13.92 0.28 -6.84
C LYS A 31 -13.61 0.96 -8.18
N ARG A 32 -13.31 2.27 -8.18
CA ARG A 32 -12.86 2.97 -9.39
C ARG A 32 -11.55 2.42 -9.94
N THR A 33 -10.62 2.06 -9.07
CA THR A 33 -9.37 1.42 -9.49
C THR A 33 -9.64 0.07 -10.15
N PHE A 34 -10.59 -0.73 -9.63
CA PHE A 34 -10.97 -2.02 -10.22
C PHE A 34 -11.64 -1.85 -11.57
N GLN A 35 -12.53 -0.86 -11.71
CA GLN A 35 -13.13 -0.52 -12.99
C GLN A 35 -12.06 -0.15 -14.02
N ALA A 36 -11.11 0.70 -13.65
CA ALA A 36 -10.02 1.06 -14.54
C ALA A 36 -9.11 -0.14 -14.90
N ILE A 37 -8.86 -1.08 -13.98
CA ILE A 37 -8.14 -2.32 -14.26
C ILE A 37 -8.93 -3.14 -15.30
N GLN A 38 -10.23 -3.29 -15.12
CA GLN A 38 -11.07 -4.04 -16.05
C GLN A 38 -11.15 -3.37 -17.42
N GLU A 39 -11.36 -2.05 -17.48
CA GLU A 39 -11.53 -1.29 -18.72
C GLU A 39 -10.24 -1.15 -19.52
N LYS A 40 -9.11 -0.95 -18.85
CA LYS A 40 -7.82 -0.62 -19.48
C LYS A 40 -6.85 -1.79 -19.60
N MET A 41 -7.08 -2.87 -18.86
CA MET A 41 -6.21 -4.05 -18.82
C MET A 41 -6.98 -5.35 -19.07
N GLU A 42 -8.29 -5.28 -19.25
CA GLU A 42 -9.19 -6.44 -19.46
C GLU A 42 -9.11 -7.50 -18.35
N ARG A 43 -8.67 -7.10 -17.14
CA ARG A 43 -8.46 -7.98 -15.99
C ARG A 43 -9.54 -7.78 -14.94
N LYS A 44 -10.07 -8.88 -14.40
CA LYS A 44 -11.05 -8.85 -13.32
C LYS A 44 -10.35 -8.84 -11.95
N VAL A 45 -10.96 -8.13 -10.99
CA VAL A 45 -10.56 -8.19 -9.58
C VAL A 45 -11.60 -9.01 -8.80
N LEU A 46 -11.15 -10.11 -8.22
CA LEU A 46 -11.97 -10.95 -7.35
C LEU A 46 -12.16 -10.22 -6.00
N CYS A 47 -13.38 -9.76 -5.75
CA CYS A 47 -13.74 -9.13 -4.48
C CYS A 47 -14.19 -10.19 -3.49
N ILE A 48 -13.42 -10.41 -2.42
CA ILE A 48 -13.69 -11.45 -1.42
C ILE A 48 -14.24 -10.78 -0.16
N PRO A 49 -15.54 -10.99 0.18
CA PRO A 49 -16.13 -10.43 1.39
C PRO A 49 -15.45 -10.95 2.65
N SER A 50 -15.30 -10.08 3.65
CA SER A 50 -14.68 -10.44 4.91
C SER A 50 -15.19 -9.61 6.07
N ASN A 51 -15.45 -10.27 7.19
CA ASN A 51 -15.83 -9.68 8.47
C ASN A 51 -14.63 -9.42 9.40
N HIS A 52 -13.42 -9.50 8.89
CA HIS A 52 -12.18 -9.36 9.66
C HIS A 52 -12.17 -8.12 10.58
N GLU A 53 -12.63 -6.98 10.10
CA GLU A 53 -12.64 -5.75 10.90
C GLU A 53 -13.69 -5.75 12.00
N ARG A 54 -14.83 -6.40 11.80
CA ARG A 54 -15.84 -6.59 12.86
C ARG A 54 -15.28 -7.44 13.99
N ILE A 55 -14.59 -8.53 13.64
CA ILE A 55 -13.94 -9.40 14.62
C ILE A 55 -12.89 -8.58 15.41
N ARG A 56 -12.05 -7.80 14.72
CA ARG A 56 -11.06 -6.94 15.39
C ARG A 56 -11.70 -5.97 16.38
N LEU A 57 -12.75 -5.27 15.96
CA LEU A 57 -13.46 -4.32 16.83
C LEU A 57 -14.11 -4.99 18.03
N ALA A 58 -14.72 -6.18 17.85
CA ALA A 58 -15.30 -6.95 18.95
C ALA A 58 -14.23 -7.34 20.01
N HIS A 59 -12.96 -7.43 19.63
CA HIS A 59 -11.83 -7.66 20.52
C HIS A 59 -11.09 -6.37 20.94
N GLY A 60 -11.69 -5.21 20.79
CA GLY A 60 -11.11 -3.92 21.20
C GLY A 60 -9.91 -3.47 20.35
N LEU A 61 -9.71 -4.07 19.17
CA LEU A 61 -8.61 -3.72 18.27
C LEU A 61 -9.06 -2.67 17.25
N ASN A 62 -8.14 -1.80 16.86
CA ASN A 62 -8.43 -0.79 15.83
C ASN A 62 -8.76 -1.40 14.47
N VAL A 63 -9.55 -0.67 13.66
CA VAL A 63 -9.84 -0.99 12.25
C VAL A 63 -8.54 -1.14 11.46
N GLY A 64 -8.54 -2.03 10.48
CA GLY A 64 -7.39 -2.28 9.61
C GLY A 64 -6.80 -3.68 9.78
N PHE A 65 -5.58 -3.84 9.31
CA PHE A 65 -4.88 -5.13 9.34
C PHE A 65 -3.76 -5.12 10.37
N SER A 66 -3.57 -6.23 11.07
CA SER A 66 -2.46 -6.42 12.02
C SER A 66 -1.09 -6.40 11.34
N SER A 67 -1.04 -6.84 10.08
CA SER A 67 0.15 -6.79 9.22
C SER A 67 -0.25 -6.61 7.76
N ALA A 68 0.70 -6.28 6.89
CA ALA A 68 0.46 -6.19 5.45
C ALA A 68 -0.08 -7.51 4.87
N ASN A 69 0.35 -8.64 5.41
CA ASN A 69 -0.04 -9.97 4.92
C ASN A 69 -1.45 -10.39 5.37
N ALA A 70 -1.96 -9.82 6.45
CA ALA A 70 -3.33 -10.12 6.92
C ALA A 70 -4.40 -9.79 5.86
N ALA A 71 -4.09 -8.87 4.94
CA ALA A 71 -4.96 -8.56 3.81
C ALA A 71 -5.13 -9.72 2.82
N GLY A 72 -4.19 -10.68 2.78
CA GLY A 72 -4.22 -11.82 1.86
C GLY A 72 -4.48 -13.17 2.52
N VAL A 73 -4.65 -13.23 3.85
CA VAL A 73 -4.83 -14.52 4.58
C VAL A 73 -6.02 -15.33 4.07
N HIS A 74 -7.10 -14.67 3.67
CA HIS A 74 -8.28 -15.36 3.10
C HIS A 74 -7.97 -16.09 1.79
N LEU A 75 -6.92 -15.71 1.04
CA LEU A 75 -6.49 -16.42 -0.16
C LEU A 75 -5.88 -17.79 0.17
N ILE A 76 -5.31 -17.97 1.35
CA ILE A 76 -4.82 -19.28 1.81
C ILE A 76 -5.98 -20.26 1.89
N LEU A 77 -7.15 -19.81 2.39
CA LEU A 77 -8.35 -20.63 2.49
C LEU A 77 -8.97 -20.98 1.12
N LEU A 78 -8.67 -20.21 0.11
CA LEU A 78 -9.17 -20.38 -1.26
C LEU A 78 -8.10 -20.98 -2.19
N ALA A 79 -6.93 -21.32 -1.67
CA ALA A 79 -5.78 -21.70 -2.49
C ALA A 79 -6.07 -22.90 -3.38
N ASP A 80 -6.66 -23.96 -2.83
CA ASP A 80 -7.01 -25.18 -3.58
C ASP A 80 -8.12 -24.90 -4.61
N TYR A 81 -9.14 -24.15 -4.23
CA TYR A 81 -10.24 -23.80 -5.11
C TYR A 81 -9.80 -22.96 -6.32
N LEU A 82 -8.82 -22.07 -6.12
CA LEU A 82 -8.28 -21.18 -7.14
C LEU A 82 -7.00 -21.73 -7.80
N ASP A 83 -6.56 -22.93 -7.44
CA ASP A 83 -5.29 -23.56 -7.87
C ASP A 83 -4.07 -22.63 -7.72
N LEU A 84 -3.97 -21.92 -6.58
CA LEU A 84 -2.90 -20.97 -6.35
C LEU A 84 -1.58 -21.72 -6.07
N LYS A 85 -0.50 -21.26 -6.69
CA LYS A 85 0.87 -21.70 -6.42
C LYS A 85 1.62 -20.74 -5.48
N GLY A 86 1.09 -19.55 -5.28
CA GLY A 86 1.65 -18.54 -4.40
C GLY A 86 0.76 -17.34 -4.25
N ILE A 87 1.07 -16.49 -3.27
CA ILE A 87 0.33 -15.25 -3.00
C ILE A 87 1.33 -14.09 -3.00
N ALA A 88 1.04 -13.09 -3.83
CA ALA A 88 1.90 -11.92 -4.02
C ALA A 88 1.42 -10.71 -3.20
N PHE A 89 2.36 -10.04 -2.53
CA PHE A 89 2.12 -8.83 -1.76
C PHE A 89 2.96 -7.66 -2.27
N GLY A 90 2.34 -6.53 -2.49
CA GLY A 90 3.01 -5.31 -2.97
C GLY A 90 3.72 -4.56 -1.85
N THR A 91 4.76 -5.16 -1.26
CA THR A 91 5.55 -4.58 -0.17
C THR A 91 6.86 -4.05 -0.73
N PRO A 92 7.12 -2.72 -0.68
CA PRO A 92 8.33 -2.11 -1.24
C PRO A 92 9.55 -2.28 -0.33
N ILE A 93 10.74 -1.92 -0.85
CA ILE A 93 12.02 -1.98 -0.13
C ILE A 93 11.99 -1.22 1.19
N ASP A 94 11.24 -0.12 1.26
CA ASP A 94 11.10 0.72 2.46
C ASP A 94 10.55 -0.04 3.67
N ASN A 95 9.82 -1.13 3.43
CA ASN A 95 9.23 -1.96 4.46
C ASN A 95 9.89 -3.35 4.58
N THR A 96 10.81 -3.68 3.71
CA THR A 96 11.55 -4.94 3.67
C THR A 96 13.00 -4.73 4.07
N TRP A 97 13.87 -4.45 3.11
CA TRP A 97 15.31 -4.28 3.29
C TRP A 97 15.70 -2.97 3.99
N LEU A 98 14.78 -2.00 4.09
CA LEU A 98 15.02 -0.77 4.84
C LEU A 98 14.16 -0.72 6.10
N LYS A 99 14.78 -0.45 7.24
CA LYS A 99 14.06 -0.15 8.49
C LYS A 99 13.55 1.29 8.42
N SER A 100 12.22 1.44 8.38
CA SER A 100 11.54 2.74 8.30
C SER A 100 11.96 3.60 7.09
N GLY A 101 12.36 2.97 5.98
CA GLY A 101 12.79 3.66 4.77
C GLY A 101 14.11 4.40 4.92
N ARG A 102 15.01 3.98 5.84
CA ARG A 102 16.26 4.68 6.15
C ARG A 102 17.48 3.79 6.23
N THR A 103 17.47 2.83 7.13
CA THR A 103 18.63 2.02 7.47
C THR A 103 18.50 0.63 6.85
N PHE A 104 19.52 0.17 6.16
CA PHE A 104 19.55 -1.20 5.63
C PHE A 104 19.42 -2.23 6.75
N ARG A 105 18.71 -3.30 6.47
CA ARG A 105 18.66 -4.53 7.27
C ARG A 105 18.63 -5.73 6.33
N ASP A 106 19.21 -6.84 6.74
CA ASP A 106 19.01 -8.11 6.03
C ASP A 106 17.58 -8.62 6.30
N PHE A 107 16.71 -8.37 5.35
CA PHE A 107 15.31 -8.77 5.45
C PHE A 107 15.14 -10.29 5.48
N SER A 108 15.98 -11.04 4.77
CA SER A 108 15.93 -12.51 4.71
C SER A 108 16.16 -13.15 6.09
N GLN A 109 16.91 -12.48 6.97
CA GLN A 109 17.17 -12.92 8.34
C GLN A 109 16.12 -12.42 9.34
N SER A 110 15.19 -11.56 8.92
CA SER A 110 14.18 -11.02 9.83
C SER A 110 13.22 -12.10 10.30
N HIS A 111 12.83 -12.03 11.57
CA HIS A 111 11.77 -12.88 12.12
C HIS A 111 10.49 -12.80 11.29
N TYR A 112 10.14 -11.62 10.79
CA TYR A 112 8.97 -11.38 9.96
C TYR A 112 9.00 -12.22 8.66
N TRP A 113 10.13 -12.20 7.92
CA TRP A 113 10.30 -12.99 6.70
C TRP A 113 10.20 -14.48 6.99
N LYS A 114 11.04 -14.97 7.93
CA LYS A 114 11.10 -16.42 8.28
C LYS A 114 9.75 -16.93 8.75
N TYR A 115 9.02 -16.14 9.52
CA TYR A 115 7.68 -16.51 9.99
C TYR A 115 6.70 -16.67 8.83
N TRP A 116 6.54 -15.65 7.99
CA TRP A 116 5.55 -15.67 6.93
C TRP A 116 5.93 -16.65 5.80
N GLU A 117 7.15 -16.64 5.35
CA GLU A 117 7.65 -17.61 4.37
C GLU A 117 7.39 -19.03 4.85
N GLY A 118 7.73 -19.34 6.11
CA GLY A 118 7.49 -20.65 6.70
C GLY A 118 6.01 -21.03 6.82
N GLN A 119 5.09 -20.06 7.09
CA GLN A 119 3.65 -20.35 7.11
C GLN A 119 3.11 -20.63 5.70
N PHE A 120 3.51 -19.83 4.71
CA PHE A 120 3.11 -20.06 3.33
C PHE A 120 3.65 -21.38 2.79
N SER A 121 4.91 -21.69 3.04
CA SER A 121 5.53 -22.97 2.67
C SER A 121 4.79 -24.18 3.27
N LYS A 122 4.37 -24.12 4.55
CA LYS A 122 3.54 -25.16 5.18
C LYS A 122 2.18 -25.33 4.51
N ALA A 123 1.64 -24.27 3.93
CA ALA A 123 0.40 -24.30 3.15
C ALA A 123 0.63 -24.72 1.68
N GLY A 124 1.84 -25.12 1.29
CA GLY A 124 2.17 -25.47 -0.09
C GLY A 124 2.21 -24.26 -1.04
N LEU A 125 2.34 -23.05 -0.52
CA LEU A 125 2.27 -21.80 -1.29
C LEU A 125 3.60 -21.05 -1.28
N SER A 126 3.93 -20.38 -2.37
CA SER A 126 5.03 -19.42 -2.42
C SER A 126 4.62 -18.09 -1.83
N TYR A 127 5.47 -17.51 -0.96
CA TYR A 127 5.33 -16.15 -0.47
C TYR A 127 6.08 -15.19 -1.39
N VAL A 128 5.36 -14.39 -2.18
CA VAL A 128 5.93 -13.60 -3.27
C VAL A 128 5.90 -12.11 -2.96
N LEU A 129 7.03 -11.42 -3.08
CA LEU A 129 7.17 -9.98 -2.89
C LEU A 129 7.75 -9.32 -4.15
N PRO A 130 6.96 -9.10 -5.20
CA PRO A 130 7.45 -8.73 -6.53
C PRO A 130 8.11 -7.35 -6.58
N ILE A 131 7.87 -6.48 -5.60
CA ILE A 131 8.43 -5.12 -5.55
C ILE A 131 9.29 -4.87 -4.29
N ASN A 132 9.76 -5.91 -3.63
CA ASN A 132 10.54 -5.75 -2.39
C ASN A 132 11.94 -5.14 -2.58
N HIS A 133 12.38 -5.00 -3.81
CA HIS A 133 13.62 -4.31 -4.21
C HIS A 133 13.35 -2.93 -4.85
N ILE A 134 12.09 -2.53 -4.95
CA ILE A 134 11.67 -1.25 -5.53
C ILE A 134 11.25 -0.34 -4.38
N SER A 135 11.74 0.91 -4.36
CA SER A 135 11.31 1.91 -3.36
C SER A 135 9.85 2.33 -3.57
N GLU A 136 9.22 2.87 -2.52
CA GLU A 136 7.88 3.47 -2.68
C GLU A 136 7.87 4.57 -3.75
N ALA A 137 8.97 5.33 -3.88
CA ALA A 137 9.12 6.32 -4.95
C ALA A 137 9.14 5.67 -6.34
N GLY A 138 9.95 4.61 -6.52
CA GLY A 138 9.98 3.83 -7.76
C GLY A 138 8.62 3.20 -8.09
N ALA A 139 7.95 2.64 -7.09
CA ALA A 139 6.60 2.10 -7.27
C ALA A 139 5.57 3.17 -7.69
N MET A 140 5.73 4.42 -7.22
CA MET A 140 4.89 5.54 -7.66
C MET A 140 5.20 5.98 -9.09
N GLU A 141 6.47 6.00 -9.50
CA GLU A 141 6.84 6.31 -10.90
C GLU A 141 6.33 5.24 -11.86
N ILE A 142 6.41 3.95 -11.52
CA ILE A 142 5.79 2.86 -12.30
C ILE A 142 4.28 3.11 -12.47
N CYS A 143 3.58 3.41 -11.36
CA CYS A 143 2.14 3.70 -11.42
C CYS A 143 1.84 4.93 -12.28
N LYS A 144 2.64 5.99 -12.17
CA LYS A 144 2.46 7.24 -12.92
C LYS A 144 2.60 7.04 -14.42
N GLN A 145 3.50 6.16 -14.86
CA GLN A 145 3.75 5.85 -16.27
C GLN A 145 2.78 4.82 -16.84
N SER A 146 1.92 4.24 -16.01
CA SER A 146 0.99 3.19 -16.43
C SER A 146 -0.35 3.74 -16.93
N VAL A 147 -1.10 2.89 -17.62
CA VAL A 147 -2.50 3.17 -18.03
C VAL A 147 -3.42 3.42 -16.84
N LEU A 148 -3.02 3.03 -15.63
CA LEU A 148 -3.79 3.21 -14.40
C LEU A 148 -3.47 4.51 -13.65
N SER A 149 -2.59 5.38 -14.16
CA SER A 149 -2.09 6.58 -13.46
C SER A 149 -3.20 7.43 -12.83
N GLU A 150 -4.29 7.66 -13.57
CA GLU A 150 -5.42 8.47 -13.11
C GLU A 150 -6.23 7.79 -11.98
N SER A 151 -6.21 6.46 -11.94
CA SER A 151 -7.02 5.65 -11.02
C SER A 151 -6.27 5.27 -9.75
N VAL A 152 -4.93 5.37 -9.74
CA VAL A 152 -4.11 5.04 -8.57
C VAL A 152 -4.42 6.00 -7.43
N ASN A 153 -4.90 5.47 -6.32
CA ASN A 153 -5.15 6.24 -5.11
C ASN A 153 -5.00 5.37 -3.86
N SER A 154 -4.45 5.95 -2.80
CA SER A 154 -4.29 5.30 -1.50
C SER A 154 -5.07 5.97 -0.39
N CYS A 155 -5.70 7.12 -0.65
CA CYS A 155 -6.51 7.81 0.33
C CYS A 155 -7.90 7.18 0.41
N LEU A 156 -8.30 6.76 1.60
CA LEU A 156 -9.64 6.25 1.90
C LEU A 156 -10.44 7.20 2.82
N ARG A 157 -9.94 8.44 3.04
CA ARG A 157 -10.56 9.44 3.92
C ARG A 157 -11.22 10.56 3.13
N GLY A 158 -11.44 10.34 1.85
CA GLY A 158 -12.14 11.27 0.99
C GLY A 158 -13.66 11.12 1.09
N VAL A 159 -14.35 11.90 0.29
CA VAL A 159 -15.81 11.85 0.15
C VAL A 159 -16.12 11.70 -1.33
N ASP A 160 -17.13 10.93 -1.66
CA ASP A 160 -17.61 10.70 -3.03
C ASP A 160 -16.52 10.25 -4.01
N GLY A 161 -15.63 9.39 -3.55
CA GLY A 161 -14.53 8.85 -4.35
C GLY A 161 -13.41 9.83 -4.66
N LYS A 162 -13.37 11.01 -4.02
CA LYS A 162 -12.28 11.97 -4.11
C LYS A 162 -11.29 11.74 -2.98
N TRP A 163 -10.01 12.02 -3.20
CA TRP A 163 -9.01 12.01 -2.12
C TRP A 163 -9.21 13.21 -1.19
N CYS A 164 -8.87 13.07 0.09
CA CYS A 164 -9.10 14.15 1.07
C CYS A 164 -8.13 15.35 0.92
N GLY A 165 -6.98 15.18 0.27
CA GLY A 165 -5.94 16.21 0.10
C GLY A 165 -5.17 16.59 1.37
N LYS A 166 -5.54 16.09 2.55
CA LYS A 166 -5.05 16.56 3.86
C LYS A 166 -4.25 15.52 4.65
N CYS A 167 -4.27 14.24 4.23
CA CYS A 167 -3.59 13.18 4.97
C CYS A 167 -2.18 12.92 4.43
N TRP A 168 -1.32 12.28 5.25
CA TRP A 168 0.03 11.92 4.86
C TRP A 168 0.09 11.02 3.62
N LYS A 169 -0.94 10.18 3.35
CA LYS A 169 -1.03 9.39 2.11
C LYS A 169 -1.28 10.26 0.89
N CYS A 170 -2.02 11.36 1.03
CA CYS A 170 -2.18 12.33 -0.04
C CYS A 170 -0.86 13.05 -0.33
N PHE A 171 -0.14 13.47 0.72
CA PHE A 171 1.21 14.04 0.56
C PHE A 171 2.16 13.08 -0.18
N HIS A 172 2.23 11.82 0.25
CA HIS A 172 3.14 10.83 -0.31
C HIS A 172 2.80 10.39 -1.74
N LYS A 173 1.53 10.29 -2.07
CA LYS A 173 1.09 9.61 -3.30
C LYS A 173 0.32 10.52 -4.24
N ASN A 174 -0.66 11.26 -3.75
CA ASN A 174 -1.46 12.13 -4.61
C ASN A 174 -0.71 13.40 -5.04
N GLY A 175 0.06 14.01 -4.13
CA GLY A 175 0.87 15.18 -4.45
C GLY A 175 1.88 14.92 -5.57
N PRO A 176 2.73 13.87 -5.50
CA PRO A 176 3.64 13.52 -6.58
C PRO A 176 2.98 13.19 -7.92
N LEU A 177 1.70 12.79 -7.91
CA LEU A 177 0.89 12.61 -9.12
C LEU A 177 0.32 13.93 -9.67
N GLY A 178 0.70 15.09 -9.11
CA GLY A 178 0.21 16.41 -9.51
C GLY A 178 -1.19 16.75 -8.97
N ARG A 179 -1.73 15.96 -8.05
CA ARG A 179 -3.06 16.18 -7.48
C ARG A 179 -2.99 17.20 -6.34
N LYS A 180 -4.00 18.05 -6.24
CA LYS A 180 -4.06 19.11 -5.21
C LYS A 180 -4.05 18.53 -3.80
N ILE A 181 -3.13 19.02 -2.98
CA ILE A 181 -3.04 18.73 -1.54
C ILE A 181 -2.88 20.01 -0.74
N ASP A 182 -3.16 19.93 0.56
CA ASP A 182 -2.87 20.98 1.54
C ASP A 182 -1.64 20.55 2.37
N PRO A 183 -0.43 21.02 2.01
CA PRO A 183 0.81 20.60 2.68
C PRO A 183 0.93 21.10 4.12
N HIS A 184 0.14 22.11 4.49
CA HIS A 184 0.11 22.70 5.82
C HIS A 184 -0.97 22.11 6.74
N SER A 185 -1.72 21.12 6.27
CA SER A 185 -2.70 20.41 7.11
C SER A 185 -2.04 19.78 8.33
N LYS A 186 -2.77 19.77 9.44
CA LYS A 186 -2.29 19.21 10.72
C LYS A 186 -1.72 17.79 10.59
N GLU A 187 -2.34 16.94 9.79
CA GLU A 187 -1.87 15.56 9.64
C GLU A 187 -0.55 15.47 8.88
N ILE A 188 -0.37 16.26 7.82
CA ILE A 188 0.88 16.29 7.05
C ILE A 188 2.01 16.89 7.90
N THR A 189 1.76 18.01 8.56
CA THR A 189 2.78 18.65 9.42
C THR A 189 3.17 17.74 10.60
N THR A 190 2.21 17.08 11.23
CA THR A 190 2.50 16.08 12.28
C THR A 190 3.31 14.91 11.75
N PHE A 191 2.99 14.41 10.55
CA PHE A 191 3.75 13.33 9.92
C PHE A 191 5.20 13.76 9.64
N LEU A 192 5.39 14.95 9.07
CA LEU A 192 6.70 15.47 8.73
C LEU A 192 7.54 15.83 9.97
N SER A 193 6.91 16.16 11.10
CA SER A 193 7.59 16.47 12.37
C SER A 193 7.92 15.23 13.20
N ALA A 194 7.51 14.04 12.77
CA ALA A 194 7.74 12.82 13.52
C ALA A 194 9.24 12.45 13.57
N LYS A 195 9.74 12.13 14.77
CA LYS A 195 11.13 11.69 15.00
C LYS A 195 11.14 10.22 15.39
N PRO A 196 11.86 9.38 14.66
CA PRO A 196 12.48 9.56 13.35
C PRO A 196 11.43 9.70 12.23
N LEU A 197 11.77 10.43 11.17
CA LEU A 197 10.88 10.57 10.00
C LEU A 197 10.64 9.20 9.36
N ARG A 198 9.39 8.79 9.28
CA ARG A 198 9.00 7.53 8.65
C ARG A 198 9.11 7.62 7.13
N THR A 199 9.59 6.54 6.49
CA THR A 199 9.74 6.50 5.04
C THR A 199 10.48 7.73 4.49
N ALA A 200 11.62 8.07 5.13
CA ALA A 200 12.33 9.33 4.88
C ALA A 200 12.66 9.55 3.41
N GLN A 201 13.17 8.53 2.70
CA GLN A 201 13.48 8.64 1.27
C GLN A 201 12.24 9.03 0.45
N HIS A 202 11.12 8.38 0.69
CA HIS A 202 9.87 8.68 -0.01
C HIS A 202 9.34 10.08 0.34
N ALA A 203 9.45 10.49 1.61
CA ALA A 203 9.05 11.83 2.05
C ALA A 203 9.87 12.93 1.36
N LEU A 204 11.19 12.78 1.26
CA LEU A 204 12.08 13.72 0.54
C LEU A 204 11.76 13.78 -0.95
N TRP A 205 11.58 12.62 -1.59
CA TRP A 205 11.15 12.56 -2.98
C TRP A 205 9.78 13.25 -3.19
N ALA A 206 8.81 13.03 -2.29
CA ALA A 206 7.51 13.66 -2.36
C ALA A 206 7.58 15.19 -2.20
N LEU A 207 8.44 15.70 -1.32
CA LEU A 207 8.73 17.13 -1.21
C LEU A 207 9.29 17.69 -2.52
N GLN A 208 10.27 17.00 -3.11
CA GLN A 208 10.89 17.42 -4.37
C GLN A 208 9.87 17.47 -5.51
N LYS A 209 9.07 16.42 -5.68
CA LYS A 209 8.06 16.32 -6.75
C LYS A 209 6.95 17.37 -6.66
N GLN A 210 6.77 17.97 -5.50
CA GLN A 210 5.71 18.97 -5.23
C GLN A 210 6.26 20.39 -5.07
N ASN A 211 7.55 20.60 -5.28
CA ASN A 211 8.24 21.90 -5.03
C ASN A 211 8.07 22.40 -3.59
N LEU A 212 8.06 21.48 -2.62
CA LEU A 212 7.90 21.75 -1.19
C LEU A 212 9.22 21.64 -0.42
N GLN A 213 10.38 21.74 -1.09
CA GLN A 213 11.71 21.59 -0.48
C GLN A 213 11.95 22.62 0.62
N TYR A 214 11.27 23.75 0.58
CA TYR A 214 11.35 24.78 1.62
C TYR A 214 10.89 24.28 3.00
N LEU A 215 10.13 23.18 3.05
CA LEU A 215 9.77 22.50 4.30
C LEU A 215 10.90 21.62 4.85
N ALA A 216 11.92 21.29 4.03
CA ALA A 216 13.01 20.38 4.43
C ALA A 216 13.85 20.91 5.62
N PRO A 217 14.15 22.22 5.76
CA PRO A 217 14.90 22.73 6.90
C PRO A 217 14.27 22.42 8.26
N GLN A 218 12.95 22.22 8.30
CA GLN A 218 12.24 21.84 9.52
C GLN A 218 12.59 20.42 9.99
N PHE A 219 13.27 19.64 9.15
CA PHE A 219 13.60 18.24 9.39
C PHE A 219 15.10 17.97 9.56
N ASN A 220 15.97 19.01 9.53
CA ASN A 220 17.42 18.85 9.65
C ASN A 220 17.85 18.08 10.91
N SER A 221 17.03 18.03 11.95
CA SER A 221 17.28 17.27 13.15
C SER A 221 16.77 15.80 13.09
N HIS A 222 16.29 15.35 11.95
CA HIS A 222 15.72 14.01 11.75
C HIS A 222 16.63 13.05 10.96
N PHE A 223 17.76 13.57 10.45
CA PHE A 223 18.75 12.84 9.64
C PHE A 223 20.08 12.72 10.34
#